data_07a5601a6308af461e7e6fad3e47b985
#
_entry.id   07a5601a6308af461e7e6fad3e47b985
#
_cell.length_a   1.000
_cell.length_b   1.000
_cell.length_c   1.000
_cell.angle_alpha   90.00
_cell.angle_beta   90.00
_cell.angle_gamma   90.00
#
_symmetry.space_group_name_H-M   'P 1'
#
loop_
_entity.id
_entity.type
_entity.pdbx_description
1 polymer ?
#
loop_
_entity_poly.entity_id
_entity_poly.type
_entity_poly.pdbx_seq_one_letter_code
_entity_poly.pdbx_strand_id
1 'polypeptide(L)'
;MLGIGRALIQSGYRPEKTIVFCAMAAEEWGMADSKYDWSTGAWQQVSVVHPEWRGKVAADFNFELPAHAHGKKDAIRTVYEYADFLESLLGGTGVGKDVYPEGVAVLCPVETMSDDFSMAISGIPSMVNDFTSGQFMETHYHTQFDNDDYYDEAVYRFHHELYGCLVMAFDRTAVAPLNFERLFLALKDSLDLDYSEKTGAGGERLKELTEEAARLGNAVYKQVRRINEKCRNQEQPWKDREQYRELEAVLMQLFKMEQDSFVRLDWHDEVCFPQEAVRRNLKLVRTAVECLENGHGRCALEAIYGIDNNRYAFQFDEEVFRHFTDYVMNQEAGRLQWGAGRIVHHENLFHLVQLLKGKLEEEDEDFTEELLILKRVEENQLACYLDDIEYMNHAIEKMIQKLKEITENESWKVTDCTE
;
A
#
# COMPACT_ATOMS: atom_id res chain seq x y z
N MET A 1 -22.86 -1.20 -5.34
CA MET A 1 -23.04 0.22 -5.72
C MET A 1 -24.48 0.63 -5.97
N LEU A 2 -25.20 0.10 -6.96
CA LEU A 2 -26.56 0.55 -7.33
C LEU A 2 -27.57 0.47 -6.19
N GLY A 3 -27.52 -0.58 -5.37
CA GLY A 3 -28.39 -0.73 -4.19
C GLY A 3 -28.16 0.37 -3.15
N ILE A 4 -26.89 0.68 -2.85
CA ILE A 4 -26.55 1.76 -1.91
C ILE A 4 -27.03 3.11 -2.46
N GLY A 5 -26.78 3.40 -3.73
CA GLY A 5 -27.27 4.63 -4.37
C GLY A 5 -28.79 4.76 -4.30
N ARG A 6 -29.51 3.67 -4.56
CA ARG A 6 -30.97 3.62 -4.43
C ARG A 6 -31.43 3.86 -2.98
N ALA A 7 -30.77 3.23 -2.01
CA ALA A 7 -31.10 3.40 -0.60
C ALA A 7 -30.91 4.86 -0.13
N LEU A 8 -29.81 5.49 -0.51
CA LEU A 8 -29.55 6.90 -0.23
C LEU A 8 -30.61 7.83 -0.83
N ILE A 9 -31.02 7.60 -2.08
CA ILE A 9 -32.07 8.39 -2.74
C ILE A 9 -33.42 8.17 -2.06
N GLN A 10 -33.81 6.91 -1.80
CA GLN A 10 -35.12 6.58 -1.21
C GLN A 10 -35.26 7.04 0.23
N SER A 11 -34.17 7.06 1.00
CA SER A 11 -34.18 7.60 2.37
C SER A 11 -34.25 9.13 2.43
N GLY A 12 -34.07 9.81 1.28
CA GLY A 12 -33.95 11.26 1.23
C GLY A 12 -32.62 11.78 1.78
N TYR A 13 -31.60 10.92 1.89
CA TYR A 13 -30.27 11.31 2.32
C TYR A 13 -29.72 12.41 1.42
N ARG A 14 -29.20 13.45 2.03
CA ARG A 14 -28.53 14.55 1.31
C ARG A 14 -27.05 14.53 1.67
N PRO A 15 -26.19 14.05 0.76
CA PRO A 15 -24.76 14.00 1.02
C PRO A 15 -24.18 15.41 1.13
N GLU A 16 -23.20 15.56 1.98
CA GLU A 16 -22.45 16.80 2.18
C GLU A 16 -21.25 16.88 1.25
N LYS A 17 -20.74 15.73 0.79
CA LYS A 17 -19.74 15.60 -0.27
C LYS A 17 -20.38 15.00 -1.52
N THR A 18 -19.76 15.19 -2.67
CA THR A 18 -20.14 14.47 -3.88
C THR A 18 -19.80 12.99 -3.73
N ILE A 19 -20.80 12.12 -3.90
CA ILE A 19 -20.60 10.67 -3.95
C ILE A 19 -20.58 10.26 -5.42
N VAL A 20 -19.47 9.69 -5.88
CA VAL A 20 -19.29 9.20 -7.24
C VAL A 20 -19.35 7.67 -7.23
N PHE A 21 -20.24 7.10 -8.04
CA PHE A 21 -20.29 5.67 -8.31
C PHE A 21 -19.54 5.40 -9.61
N CYS A 22 -18.35 4.83 -9.50
CA CYS A 22 -17.46 4.59 -10.62
C CYS A 22 -17.49 3.11 -11.00
N ALA A 23 -17.92 2.79 -12.22
CA ALA A 23 -17.80 1.46 -12.78
C ALA A 23 -16.64 1.48 -13.79
N MET A 24 -15.55 0.85 -13.42
CA MET A 24 -14.34 0.81 -14.21
C MET A 24 -14.15 -0.55 -14.87
N ALA A 25 -13.42 -0.58 -15.97
CA ALA A 25 -12.96 -1.80 -16.61
C ALA A 25 -11.45 -1.95 -16.41
N ALA A 26 -10.90 -3.11 -16.79
CA ALA A 26 -9.48 -3.38 -16.78
C ALA A 26 -8.85 -3.36 -15.36
N GLU A 27 -9.56 -3.92 -14.38
CA GLU A 27 -9.01 -4.15 -13.05
C GLU A 27 -7.90 -5.18 -13.13
N GLU A 28 -8.14 -6.34 -13.76
CA GLU A 28 -7.16 -7.42 -13.91
C GLU A 28 -6.20 -7.22 -15.09
N TRP A 29 -6.18 -6.02 -15.68
CA TRP A 29 -5.31 -5.70 -16.79
C TRP A 29 -4.14 -4.87 -16.32
N GLY A 30 -2.96 -5.45 -16.52
CA GLY A 30 -1.70 -4.76 -16.49
C GLY A 30 -1.19 -4.49 -17.90
N MET A 31 -0.02 -3.91 -18.00
CA MET A 31 0.70 -3.89 -19.26
C MET A 31 1.15 -5.31 -19.58
N ALA A 32 1.01 -5.70 -20.83
CA ALA A 32 1.50 -7.00 -21.30
C ALA A 32 2.94 -7.23 -20.82
N ASP A 33 3.21 -8.42 -20.35
CA ASP A 33 4.51 -8.86 -19.86
C ASP A 33 4.97 -8.23 -18.54
N SER A 34 4.08 -7.56 -17.79
CA SER A 34 4.41 -6.98 -16.50
C SER A 34 3.45 -7.45 -15.41
N LYS A 35 4.00 -7.77 -14.23
CA LYS A 35 3.23 -7.98 -13.01
C LYS A 35 2.89 -6.69 -12.27
N TYR A 36 3.50 -5.58 -12.68
CA TYR A 36 3.57 -4.37 -11.90
C TYR A 36 2.57 -3.30 -12.30
N ASP A 37 1.85 -3.52 -13.38
CA ASP A 37 0.82 -2.59 -13.88
C ASP A 37 -0.56 -3.22 -13.72
N TRP A 38 -0.89 -3.60 -12.50
CA TRP A 38 -2.20 -4.11 -12.17
C TRP A 38 -3.21 -2.96 -12.04
N SER A 39 -4.49 -3.23 -12.27
CA SER A 39 -5.56 -2.23 -12.15
C SER A 39 -5.35 -0.98 -13.02
N THR A 40 -5.00 -1.21 -14.29
CA THR A 40 -4.73 -0.12 -15.23
C THR A 40 -5.93 0.78 -15.46
N GLY A 41 -7.16 0.26 -15.32
CA GLY A 41 -8.40 1.05 -15.41
C GLY A 41 -8.49 2.11 -14.33
N ALA A 42 -8.26 1.75 -13.07
CA ALA A 42 -8.24 2.68 -11.96
C ALA A 42 -7.11 3.70 -12.08
N TRP A 43 -5.91 3.25 -12.49
CA TRP A 43 -4.80 4.16 -12.78
C TRP A 43 -5.15 5.19 -13.86
N GLN A 44 -5.71 4.75 -14.98
CA GLN A 44 -6.14 5.63 -16.08
C GLN A 44 -7.20 6.63 -15.61
N GLN A 45 -8.13 6.18 -14.79
CA GLN A 45 -9.21 7.01 -14.26
C GLN A 45 -8.65 8.23 -13.52
N VAL A 46 -7.69 8.04 -12.61
CA VAL A 46 -7.15 9.11 -11.76
C VAL A 46 -5.90 9.79 -12.32
N SER A 47 -5.28 9.21 -13.34
CA SER A 47 -4.05 9.77 -13.91
C SER A 47 -4.31 10.55 -15.19
N VAL A 48 -5.31 10.13 -15.97
CA VAL A 48 -5.58 10.67 -17.31
C VAL A 48 -6.98 11.25 -17.44
N VAL A 49 -8.02 10.51 -16.99
CA VAL A 49 -9.42 10.94 -17.21
C VAL A 49 -9.83 12.02 -16.22
N HIS A 50 -9.50 11.83 -14.93
CA HIS A 50 -9.83 12.73 -13.83
C HIS A 50 -8.62 13.06 -12.94
N PRO A 51 -7.54 13.62 -13.49
CA PRO A 51 -6.36 13.98 -12.71
C PRO A 51 -6.66 15.03 -11.63
N GLU A 52 -7.74 15.77 -11.76
CA GLU A 52 -8.21 16.75 -10.79
C GLU A 52 -8.80 16.13 -9.51
N TRP A 53 -9.02 14.82 -9.46
CA TRP A 53 -9.48 14.12 -8.25
C TRP A 53 -8.39 14.00 -7.20
N ARG A 54 -7.13 13.98 -7.63
CA ARG A 54 -5.98 13.92 -6.72
C ARG A 54 -6.01 15.07 -5.73
N GLY A 55 -5.88 14.75 -4.46
CA GLY A 55 -5.92 15.75 -3.38
C GLY A 55 -7.31 16.34 -3.08
N LYS A 56 -8.39 15.82 -3.70
CA LYS A 56 -9.76 16.28 -3.47
C LYS A 56 -10.73 15.17 -3.08
N VAL A 57 -10.46 13.93 -3.49
CA VAL A 57 -11.29 12.79 -3.12
C VAL A 57 -10.87 12.33 -1.72
N ALA A 58 -11.77 12.48 -0.77
CA ALA A 58 -11.50 12.17 0.63
C ALA A 58 -11.35 10.67 0.89
N ALA A 59 -12.03 9.81 0.15
CA ALA A 59 -11.92 8.36 0.28
C ALA A 59 -12.37 7.65 -1.00
N ASP A 60 -11.72 6.56 -1.31
CA ASP A 60 -12.15 5.55 -2.26
C ASP A 60 -12.59 4.28 -1.52
N PHE A 61 -13.69 3.69 -1.98
CA PHE A 61 -14.30 2.48 -1.43
C PHE A 61 -14.37 1.44 -2.54
N ASN A 62 -13.39 0.60 -2.63
CA ASN A 62 -13.37 -0.52 -3.56
C ASN A 62 -13.91 -1.77 -2.84
N PHE A 63 -15.13 -2.17 -3.17
CA PHE A 63 -15.78 -3.30 -2.52
C PHE A 63 -16.15 -4.38 -3.55
N GLU A 64 -15.54 -5.53 -3.37
CA GLU A 64 -15.64 -6.67 -4.25
C GLU A 64 -16.32 -7.85 -3.56
N LEU A 65 -16.81 -8.82 -4.33
CA LEU A 65 -17.43 -10.07 -3.86
C LEU A 65 -18.32 -9.92 -2.61
N PRO A 66 -19.27 -8.99 -2.57
CA PRO A 66 -20.02 -8.66 -1.34
C PRO A 66 -21.02 -9.71 -0.91
N ALA A 67 -21.22 -10.77 -1.69
CA ALA A 67 -22.26 -11.76 -1.47
C ALA A 67 -21.73 -13.14 -1.04
N HIS A 68 -20.43 -13.28 -0.83
CA HIS A 68 -19.81 -14.54 -0.47
C HIS A 68 -19.23 -14.48 0.94
N ALA A 69 -19.53 -15.49 1.76
CA ALA A 69 -18.96 -15.60 3.08
C ALA A 69 -17.49 -16.03 3.04
N HIS A 70 -16.64 -15.32 3.76
CA HIS A 70 -15.18 -15.53 3.79
C HIS A 70 -14.70 -16.14 5.11
N GLY A 71 -15.45 -17.01 5.71
CA GLY A 71 -15.10 -17.63 6.99
C GLY A 71 -15.81 -17.01 8.19
N LYS A 72 -15.13 -16.90 9.35
CA LYS A 72 -15.73 -16.44 10.61
C LYS A 72 -15.46 -14.97 10.92
N LYS A 73 -14.53 -14.37 10.22
CA LYS A 73 -14.06 -13.00 10.40
C LYS A 73 -14.02 -12.32 9.03
N ASP A 74 -14.54 -11.12 8.97
CA ASP A 74 -14.39 -10.26 7.82
C ASP A 74 -13.29 -9.22 8.05
N ALA A 75 -12.82 -8.56 7.00
CA ALA A 75 -11.85 -7.50 7.12
C ALA A 75 -12.04 -6.39 6.09
N ILE A 76 -11.61 -5.20 6.47
CA ILE A 76 -11.41 -4.08 5.57
C ILE A 76 -9.93 -3.77 5.56
N ARG A 77 -9.31 -3.89 4.39
CA ARG A 77 -7.93 -3.49 4.15
C ARG A 77 -7.91 -2.04 3.69
N THR A 78 -7.02 -1.23 4.26
CA THR A 78 -6.98 0.21 3.98
C THR A 78 -5.56 0.75 4.05
N VAL A 79 -5.40 2.00 3.63
CA VAL A 79 -4.18 2.77 3.89
C VAL A 79 -3.97 2.94 5.40
N TYR A 80 -2.73 3.03 5.85
CA TYR A 80 -2.40 3.16 7.28
C TYR A 80 -3.18 4.30 7.95
N GLU A 81 -3.36 5.40 7.27
CA GLU A 81 -3.90 6.64 7.79
C GLU A 81 -5.39 6.55 8.16
N TYR A 82 -6.13 5.59 7.58
CA TYR A 82 -7.55 5.40 7.90
C TYR A 82 -7.82 4.32 8.95
N ALA A 83 -6.80 3.56 9.35
CA ALA A 83 -6.98 2.42 10.25
C ALA A 83 -7.68 2.80 11.56
N ASP A 84 -7.20 3.84 12.26
CA ASP A 84 -7.78 4.24 13.56
C ASP A 84 -9.23 4.74 13.44
N PHE A 85 -9.54 5.44 12.35
CA PHE A 85 -10.92 5.89 12.10
C PHE A 85 -11.86 4.70 11.88
N LEU A 86 -11.45 3.75 11.06
CA LEU A 86 -12.21 2.54 10.78
C LEU A 86 -12.35 1.64 12.02
N GLU A 87 -11.27 1.42 12.77
CA GLU A 87 -11.30 0.67 14.03
C GLU A 87 -12.29 1.29 15.04
N SER A 88 -12.25 2.62 15.16
CA SER A 88 -13.20 3.35 16.02
C SER A 88 -14.63 3.24 15.56
N LEU A 89 -14.89 3.27 14.26
CA LEU A 89 -16.22 3.14 13.67
C LEU A 89 -16.77 1.73 13.84
N LEU A 90 -15.98 0.71 13.52
CA LEU A 90 -16.38 -0.70 13.57
C LEU A 90 -16.51 -1.20 15.01
N GLY A 91 -15.64 -0.79 15.91
CA GLY A 91 -15.62 -1.21 17.32
C GLY A 91 -16.87 -0.78 18.11
N GLY A 92 -17.53 0.30 17.70
CA GLY A 92 -18.73 0.83 18.35
C GLY A 92 -20.05 0.21 17.91
N THR A 93 -20.08 -0.51 16.79
CA THR A 93 -21.33 -0.88 16.12
C THR A 93 -21.84 -2.28 16.46
N GLY A 94 -20.97 -3.20 16.85
CA GLY A 94 -21.32 -4.62 16.97
C GLY A 94 -21.82 -5.23 15.64
N VAL A 95 -21.60 -4.53 14.55
CA VAL A 95 -22.06 -4.88 13.20
C VAL A 95 -21.48 -6.23 12.79
N GLY A 96 -22.32 -7.09 12.27
CA GLY A 96 -21.92 -8.31 11.58
C GLY A 96 -21.69 -9.55 12.43
N LYS A 97 -21.86 -9.52 13.75
CA LYS A 97 -21.62 -10.70 14.60
C LYS A 97 -22.51 -11.90 14.28
N ASP A 98 -23.65 -11.66 13.67
CA ASP A 98 -24.57 -12.72 13.23
C ASP A 98 -24.04 -13.43 11.98
N VAL A 99 -23.28 -12.74 11.14
CA VAL A 99 -22.67 -13.24 9.91
C VAL A 99 -21.23 -13.63 10.14
N TYR A 100 -20.45 -12.75 10.80
CA TYR A 100 -19.06 -12.95 11.16
C TYR A 100 -18.88 -12.94 12.67
N PRO A 101 -18.94 -14.10 13.33
CA PRO A 101 -18.90 -14.18 14.80
C PRO A 101 -17.65 -13.57 15.44
N GLU A 102 -16.54 -13.57 14.71
CA GLU A 102 -15.25 -12.98 15.13
C GLU A 102 -15.12 -11.49 14.75
N GLY A 103 -16.18 -10.91 14.13
CA GLY A 103 -16.27 -9.50 13.78
C GLY A 103 -15.56 -9.13 12.51
N VAL A 104 -15.30 -7.81 12.36
CA VAL A 104 -14.62 -7.21 11.21
C VAL A 104 -13.30 -6.63 11.67
N ALA A 105 -12.20 -7.01 11.03
CA ALA A 105 -10.88 -6.45 11.30
C ALA A 105 -10.59 -5.26 10.37
N VAL A 106 -9.60 -4.47 10.75
CA VAL A 106 -8.95 -3.50 9.88
C VAL A 106 -7.52 -3.97 9.61
N LEU A 107 -7.14 -4.05 8.35
CA LEU A 107 -5.84 -4.50 7.89
C LEU A 107 -5.11 -3.38 7.15
N CYS A 108 -3.80 -3.33 7.23
CA CYS A 108 -2.90 -2.40 6.54
C CYS A 108 -1.61 -3.11 6.14
N PRO A 109 -0.95 -2.65 5.10
CA PRO A 109 -1.35 -1.64 4.12
C PRO A 109 -2.35 -2.19 3.08
N VAL A 110 -2.73 -1.35 2.10
CA VAL A 110 -3.36 -1.81 0.86
C VAL A 110 -2.37 -2.66 0.07
N GLU A 111 -2.88 -3.64 -0.68
CA GLU A 111 -2.10 -4.55 -1.52
C GLU A 111 -2.26 -4.23 -3.00
N THR A 112 -1.41 -4.80 -3.85
CA THR A 112 -1.31 -4.43 -5.27
C THR A 112 -2.42 -5.01 -6.16
N MET A 113 -3.17 -5.96 -5.66
CA MET A 113 -4.01 -6.85 -6.48
C MET A 113 -5.45 -6.34 -6.66
N SER A 114 -5.69 -5.05 -6.47
CA SER A 114 -7.03 -4.45 -6.62
C SER A 114 -6.95 -2.95 -6.96
N ASP A 115 -8.06 -2.35 -7.37
CA ASP A 115 -8.16 -0.96 -7.83
C ASP A 115 -7.76 0.07 -6.76
N ASP A 116 -7.99 -0.24 -5.49
CA ASP A 116 -7.68 0.63 -4.35
C ASP A 116 -6.20 1.00 -4.25
N PHE A 117 -5.28 0.12 -4.64
CA PHE A 117 -3.86 0.44 -4.67
C PHE A 117 -3.54 1.56 -5.67
N SER A 118 -4.10 1.49 -6.88
CA SER A 118 -3.94 2.53 -7.90
C SER A 118 -4.49 3.89 -7.43
N MET A 119 -5.59 3.87 -6.68
CA MET A 119 -6.16 5.08 -6.06
C MET A 119 -5.23 5.62 -4.97
N ALA A 120 -4.76 4.75 -4.04
CA ALA A 120 -3.89 5.15 -2.93
C ALA A 120 -2.60 5.83 -3.42
N ILE A 121 -1.86 5.18 -4.32
CA ILE A 121 -0.60 5.74 -4.85
C ILE A 121 -0.80 7.01 -5.67
N SER A 122 -2.02 7.26 -6.15
CA SER A 122 -2.39 8.50 -6.82
C SER A 122 -2.71 9.66 -5.86
N GLY A 123 -2.77 9.40 -4.55
CA GLY A 123 -3.08 10.38 -3.51
C GLY A 123 -4.57 10.43 -3.14
N ILE A 124 -5.30 9.35 -3.37
CA ILE A 124 -6.68 9.15 -2.94
C ILE A 124 -6.68 8.04 -1.89
N PRO A 125 -6.87 8.35 -0.60
CA PRO A 125 -6.90 7.32 0.44
C PRO A 125 -8.00 6.30 0.17
N SER A 126 -7.67 5.03 0.19
CA SER A 126 -8.54 3.96 -0.30
C SER A 126 -8.71 2.82 0.71
N MET A 127 -9.71 2.01 0.46
CA MET A 127 -9.98 0.78 1.18
C MET A 127 -10.67 -0.25 0.31
N VAL A 128 -10.43 -1.52 0.63
CA VAL A 128 -11.04 -2.69 0.00
C VAL A 128 -11.51 -3.68 1.05
N ASN A 129 -12.56 -4.45 0.78
CA ASN A 129 -12.90 -5.57 1.64
C ASN A 129 -11.95 -6.75 1.39
N ASP A 130 -11.69 -7.53 2.43
CA ASP A 130 -10.94 -8.78 2.31
C ASP A 130 -11.85 -9.91 1.82
N PHE A 131 -11.40 -10.68 0.82
CA PHE A 131 -12.18 -11.77 0.21
C PHE A 131 -11.33 -13.02 -0.07
N THR A 132 -10.48 -13.37 0.83
CA THR A 132 -9.30 -14.19 0.54
C THR A 132 -9.46 -15.69 0.70
N SER A 133 -10.58 -16.20 1.19
CA SER A 133 -10.64 -17.62 1.52
C SER A 133 -11.98 -18.26 1.24
N GLY A 134 -11.93 -19.55 0.99
CA GLY A 134 -13.08 -20.41 0.89
C GLY A 134 -13.18 -21.17 -0.44
N GLN A 135 -14.08 -22.11 -0.46
CA GLN A 135 -14.25 -23.02 -1.57
C GLN A 135 -14.64 -22.30 -2.88
N PHE A 136 -15.31 -21.15 -2.79
CA PHE A 136 -15.62 -20.32 -3.95
C PHE A 136 -14.35 -19.91 -4.70
N MET A 137 -13.33 -19.43 -4.01
CA MET A 137 -12.05 -19.01 -4.62
C MET A 137 -11.33 -20.17 -5.32
N GLU A 138 -11.46 -21.38 -4.80
CA GLU A 138 -10.81 -22.57 -5.37
C GLU A 138 -11.55 -23.15 -6.57
N THR A 139 -12.87 -22.97 -6.66
CA THR A 139 -13.71 -23.72 -7.59
C THR A 139 -14.49 -22.88 -8.58
N HIS A 140 -14.82 -21.62 -8.24
CA HIS A 140 -15.72 -20.76 -9.03
C HIS A 140 -15.05 -19.46 -9.48
N TYR A 141 -14.28 -18.81 -8.60
CA TYR A 141 -13.62 -17.53 -8.89
C TYR A 141 -12.75 -17.62 -10.15
N HIS A 142 -12.91 -16.65 -11.06
CA HIS A 142 -12.24 -16.59 -12.37
C HIS A 142 -12.48 -17.82 -13.28
N THR A 143 -13.59 -18.49 -13.14
CA THR A 143 -13.95 -19.63 -13.97
C THR A 143 -15.32 -19.47 -14.63
N GLN A 144 -15.62 -20.36 -15.59
CA GLN A 144 -16.96 -20.43 -16.18
C GLN A 144 -18.05 -20.90 -15.20
N PHE A 145 -17.67 -21.34 -14.01
CA PHE A 145 -18.58 -21.81 -12.96
C PHE A 145 -18.92 -20.72 -11.95
N ASP A 146 -18.46 -19.47 -12.15
CA ASP A 146 -18.84 -18.32 -11.33
C ASP A 146 -20.33 -18.03 -11.53
N ASN A 147 -21.12 -18.45 -10.56
CA ASN A 147 -22.59 -18.41 -10.56
C ASN A 147 -23.11 -18.16 -9.13
N ASP A 148 -24.42 -18.35 -8.93
CA ASP A 148 -25.08 -18.07 -7.65
C ASP A 148 -24.92 -19.17 -6.58
N ASP A 149 -24.15 -20.24 -6.81
CA ASP A 149 -24.04 -21.38 -5.88
C ASP A 149 -23.52 -20.97 -4.49
N TYR A 150 -22.68 -19.93 -4.44
CA TYR A 150 -22.11 -19.39 -3.18
C TYR A 150 -22.75 -18.08 -2.72
N TYR A 151 -23.87 -17.67 -3.34
CA TYR A 151 -24.57 -16.46 -2.90
C TYR A 151 -25.15 -16.66 -1.50
N ASP A 152 -24.84 -15.73 -0.59
CA ASP A 152 -25.38 -15.67 0.77
C ASP A 152 -26.09 -14.34 0.98
N GLU A 153 -27.42 -14.39 1.16
CA GLU A 153 -28.25 -13.19 1.35
C GLU A 153 -27.89 -12.44 2.63
N ALA A 154 -27.53 -13.14 3.70
CA ALA A 154 -27.20 -12.50 4.98
C ALA A 154 -25.86 -11.75 4.87
N VAL A 155 -24.87 -12.35 4.21
CA VAL A 155 -23.57 -11.74 3.90
C VAL A 155 -23.76 -10.53 2.99
N TYR A 156 -24.54 -10.68 1.92
CA TYR A 156 -24.83 -9.58 1.00
C TYR A 156 -25.48 -8.38 1.69
N ARG A 157 -26.48 -8.65 2.55
CA ARG A 157 -27.16 -7.60 3.34
C ARG A 157 -26.19 -6.93 4.30
N PHE A 158 -25.39 -7.71 5.00
CA PHE A 158 -24.38 -7.20 5.92
C PHE A 158 -23.40 -6.24 5.23
N HIS A 159 -22.79 -6.65 4.12
CA HIS A 159 -21.86 -5.81 3.37
C HIS A 159 -22.55 -4.56 2.81
N HIS A 160 -23.80 -4.69 2.36
CA HIS A 160 -24.56 -3.56 1.88
C HIS A 160 -24.77 -2.48 2.96
N GLU A 161 -25.12 -2.91 4.17
CA GLU A 161 -25.29 -2.03 5.32
C GLU A 161 -23.95 -1.44 5.77
N LEU A 162 -22.90 -2.27 5.87
CA LEU A 162 -21.56 -1.85 6.26
C LEU A 162 -21.03 -0.78 5.30
N TYR A 163 -21.04 -1.05 4.00
CA TYR A 163 -20.50 -0.13 3.00
C TYR A 163 -21.31 1.17 2.92
N GLY A 164 -22.62 1.09 3.04
CA GLY A 164 -23.49 2.27 3.15
C GLY A 164 -23.13 3.12 4.38
N CYS A 165 -22.91 2.48 5.53
CA CYS A 165 -22.50 3.17 6.75
C CYS A 165 -21.11 3.82 6.62
N LEU A 166 -20.16 3.14 5.99
CA LEU A 166 -18.83 3.71 5.74
C LEU A 166 -18.90 4.96 4.87
N VAL A 167 -19.60 4.89 3.74
CA VAL A 167 -19.80 6.04 2.85
C VAL A 167 -20.41 7.22 3.60
N MET A 168 -21.47 6.98 4.40
CA MET A 168 -22.11 8.05 5.19
C MET A 168 -21.19 8.58 6.30
N ALA A 169 -20.35 7.74 6.92
CA ALA A 169 -19.43 8.17 7.95
C ALA A 169 -18.36 9.13 7.39
N PHE A 170 -17.79 8.81 6.24
CA PHE A 170 -16.84 9.68 5.55
C PHE A 170 -17.49 10.94 4.97
N ASP A 171 -18.70 10.85 4.43
CA ASP A 171 -19.45 12.00 3.95
C ASP A 171 -19.62 13.06 5.06
N ARG A 172 -19.84 12.63 6.31
CA ARG A 172 -20.05 13.50 7.47
C ARG A 172 -18.78 14.02 8.13
N THR A 173 -17.60 13.68 7.66
CA THR A 173 -16.36 14.30 8.14
C THR A 173 -16.20 15.69 7.55
N ALA A 174 -15.82 16.69 8.35
CA ALA A 174 -15.48 18.01 7.85
C ALA A 174 -14.10 18.01 7.19
N VAL A 175 -13.18 17.21 7.74
CA VAL A 175 -11.82 17.00 7.29
C VAL A 175 -11.55 15.51 7.23
N ALA A 176 -10.84 15.04 6.21
CA ALA A 176 -10.46 13.64 6.05
C ALA A 176 -9.74 13.14 7.33
N PRO A 177 -10.19 12.02 7.93
CA PRO A 177 -9.73 11.55 9.24
C PRO A 177 -8.40 10.79 9.15
N LEU A 178 -7.38 11.40 8.52
CA LEU A 178 -6.06 10.82 8.30
C LEU A 178 -5.23 10.85 9.59
N ASN A 179 -4.75 9.67 10.03
CA ASN A 179 -3.79 9.53 11.11
C ASN A 179 -2.44 9.05 10.58
N PHE A 180 -1.50 9.97 10.49
CA PHE A 180 -0.15 9.69 10.01
C PHE A 180 0.72 8.88 11.00
N GLU A 181 0.28 8.68 12.24
CA GLU A 181 1.00 7.90 13.25
C GLU A 181 1.24 6.46 12.82
N ARG A 182 0.21 5.82 12.22
CA ARG A 182 0.23 4.39 11.91
C ARG A 182 1.32 3.99 10.91
N LEU A 183 1.50 4.76 9.85
CA LEU A 183 2.56 4.52 8.87
C LEU A 183 3.95 4.60 9.53
N PHE A 184 4.20 5.64 10.33
CA PHE A 184 5.49 5.80 10.99
C PHE A 184 5.77 4.74 12.05
N LEU A 185 4.76 4.24 12.76
CA LEU A 185 4.92 3.09 13.66
C LEU A 185 5.24 1.82 12.88
N ALA A 186 4.55 1.55 11.77
CA ALA A 186 4.85 0.42 10.91
C ALA A 186 6.25 0.51 10.30
N LEU A 187 6.67 1.70 9.84
CA LEU A 187 8.02 1.93 9.37
C LEU A 187 9.07 1.65 10.47
N LYS A 188 8.85 2.14 11.68
CA LYS A 188 9.73 1.87 12.82
C LYS A 188 9.86 0.38 13.09
N ASP A 189 8.74 -0.35 13.08
CA ASP A 189 8.71 -1.78 13.37
C ASP A 189 9.37 -2.61 12.25
N SER A 190 9.46 -2.08 11.03
CA SER A 190 10.17 -2.71 9.91
C SER A 190 11.69 -2.61 10.01
N LEU A 191 12.24 -1.73 10.88
CA LEU A 191 13.68 -1.49 10.98
C LEU A 191 14.41 -2.64 11.68
N ASP A 192 15.51 -3.07 11.09
CA ASP A 192 16.48 -3.97 11.71
C ASP A 192 17.66 -3.12 12.26
N LEU A 193 17.53 -2.70 13.51
CA LEU A 193 18.51 -1.80 14.14
C LEU A 193 19.88 -2.43 14.30
N ASP A 194 19.93 -3.72 14.63
CA ASP A 194 21.20 -4.46 14.76
C ASP A 194 21.94 -4.52 13.42
N TYR A 195 21.20 -4.73 12.34
CA TYR A 195 21.75 -4.73 11.00
C TYR A 195 22.22 -3.33 10.59
N SER A 196 21.40 -2.31 10.85
CA SER A 196 21.72 -0.92 10.57
C SER A 196 22.97 -0.44 11.33
N GLU A 197 23.14 -0.83 12.59
CA GLU A 197 24.34 -0.51 13.37
C GLU A 197 25.59 -1.18 12.78
N LYS A 198 25.51 -2.47 12.45
CA LYS A 198 26.64 -3.22 11.84
C LYS A 198 27.10 -2.66 10.51
N THR A 199 26.19 -2.08 9.75
CA THR A 199 26.47 -1.49 8.43
C THR A 199 26.77 0.01 8.49
N GLY A 200 26.60 0.65 9.64
CA GLY A 200 26.79 2.11 9.77
C GLY A 200 25.68 2.94 9.10
N ALA A 201 24.51 2.35 8.86
CA ALA A 201 23.42 2.97 8.10
C ALA A 201 22.63 4.07 8.86
N GLY A 202 22.93 4.32 10.13
CA GLY A 202 22.25 5.40 10.89
C GLY A 202 20.79 5.11 11.25
N GLY A 203 20.42 3.84 11.42
CA GLY A 203 19.05 3.42 11.72
C GLY A 203 18.49 3.97 13.03
N GLU A 204 19.32 4.27 14.03
CA GLU A 204 18.86 4.93 15.27
C GLU A 204 18.31 6.34 14.99
N ARG A 205 18.96 7.10 14.09
CA ARG A 205 18.42 8.41 13.68
C ARG A 205 17.06 8.25 12.98
N LEU A 206 16.94 7.28 12.08
CA LEU A 206 15.68 6.99 11.40
C LEU A 206 14.59 6.65 12.40
N LYS A 207 14.88 5.80 13.39
CA LYS A 207 13.96 5.47 14.48
C LYS A 207 13.51 6.70 15.27
N GLU A 208 14.44 7.56 15.68
CA GLU A 208 14.11 8.80 16.41
C GLU A 208 13.20 9.72 15.57
N LEU A 209 13.48 9.87 14.28
CA LEU A 209 12.66 10.66 13.37
C LEU A 209 11.26 10.04 13.18
N THR A 210 11.16 8.72 13.03
CA THR A 210 9.86 8.05 12.93
C THR A 210 9.02 8.20 14.19
N GLU A 211 9.63 8.14 15.38
CA GLU A 211 8.94 8.36 16.65
C GLU A 211 8.45 9.81 16.80
N GLU A 212 9.24 10.80 16.37
CA GLU A 212 8.81 12.20 16.35
C GLU A 212 7.66 12.41 15.36
N ALA A 213 7.77 11.88 14.14
CA ALA A 213 6.74 11.99 13.12
C ALA A 213 5.43 11.31 13.57
N ALA A 214 5.51 10.11 14.16
CA ALA A 214 4.35 9.41 14.71
C ALA A 214 3.64 10.25 15.78
N ARG A 215 4.38 10.81 16.72
CA ARG A 215 3.83 11.68 17.78
C ARG A 215 3.12 12.93 17.22
N LEU A 216 3.71 13.56 16.21
CA LEU A 216 3.11 14.72 15.54
C LEU A 216 1.89 14.33 14.72
N GLY A 217 1.95 13.20 13.99
CA GLY A 217 0.83 12.63 13.25
C GLY A 217 -0.39 12.38 14.15
N ASN A 218 -0.17 11.78 15.32
CA ASN A 218 -1.22 11.60 16.33
C ASN A 218 -1.78 12.93 16.84
N ALA A 219 -0.94 13.92 17.05
CA ALA A 219 -1.40 15.25 17.49
C ALA A 219 -2.30 15.92 16.44
N VAL A 220 -1.93 15.84 15.16
CA VAL A 220 -2.75 16.29 14.02
C VAL A 220 -4.08 15.53 13.97
N TYR A 221 -4.04 14.19 14.07
CA TYR A 221 -5.26 13.38 14.06
C TYR A 221 -6.22 13.72 15.19
N LYS A 222 -5.72 13.94 16.42
CA LYS A 222 -6.54 14.40 17.55
C LYS A 222 -7.21 15.75 17.27
N GLN A 223 -6.50 16.65 16.61
CA GLN A 223 -7.04 17.95 16.19
C GLN A 223 -8.15 17.76 15.14
N VAL A 224 -7.91 16.94 14.11
CA VAL A 224 -8.90 16.59 13.07
C VAL A 224 -10.16 15.95 13.69
N ARG A 225 -9.99 15.03 14.64
CA ARG A 225 -11.13 14.45 15.36
C ARG A 225 -11.98 15.49 16.07
N ARG A 226 -11.36 16.43 16.81
CA ARG A 226 -12.09 17.52 17.48
C ARG A 226 -12.84 18.40 16.48
N ILE A 227 -12.23 18.72 15.34
CA ILE A 227 -12.89 19.47 14.27
C ILE A 227 -14.11 18.71 13.77
N ASN A 228 -13.96 17.43 13.44
CA ASN A 228 -15.04 16.60 12.93
C ASN A 228 -16.18 16.42 13.95
N GLU A 229 -15.86 16.26 15.23
CA GLU A 229 -16.84 16.20 16.33
C GLU A 229 -17.60 17.52 16.48
N LYS A 230 -16.90 18.67 16.45
CA LYS A 230 -17.50 19.99 16.51
C LYS A 230 -18.46 20.23 15.35
N CYS A 231 -18.02 19.94 14.11
CA CYS A 231 -18.83 20.15 12.92
C CYS A 231 -20.07 19.23 12.89
N ARG A 232 -19.96 18.00 13.40
CA ARG A 232 -21.08 17.03 13.45
C ARG A 232 -22.21 17.51 14.38
N ASN A 233 -21.89 18.22 15.45
CA ASN A 233 -22.83 18.62 16.48
C ASN A 233 -23.48 19.99 16.19
N GLN A 234 -23.24 20.59 15.03
CA GLN A 234 -23.78 21.92 14.68
C GLN A 234 -24.99 21.84 13.77
N GLU A 235 -25.87 22.87 13.85
CA GLU A 235 -27.06 22.97 13.00
C GLU A 235 -26.76 23.23 11.52
N GLN A 236 -25.56 23.75 11.19
CA GLN A 236 -25.13 24.09 9.84
C GLN A 236 -23.69 23.62 9.55
N PRO A 237 -23.44 22.31 9.48
CA PRO A 237 -22.08 21.75 9.38
C PRO A 237 -21.28 22.26 8.18
N TRP A 238 -21.93 22.58 7.03
CA TRP A 238 -21.25 23.01 5.80
C TRP A 238 -20.59 24.39 5.87
N LYS A 239 -21.10 25.32 6.69
CA LYS A 239 -20.49 26.64 6.82
C LYS A 239 -19.15 26.58 7.51
N ASP A 240 -19.02 25.70 8.49
CA ASP A 240 -17.80 25.56 9.25
C ASP A 240 -16.74 24.72 8.50
N ARG A 241 -17.16 23.88 7.56
CA ARG A 241 -16.24 23.14 6.69
C ARG A 241 -15.41 24.04 5.80
N GLU A 242 -15.96 25.15 5.33
CA GLU A 242 -15.23 26.06 4.44
C GLU A 242 -13.93 26.56 5.08
N GLN A 243 -13.94 26.84 6.39
CA GLN A 243 -12.74 27.29 7.11
C GLN A 243 -11.65 26.19 7.22
N TYR A 244 -12.00 24.89 7.04
CA TYR A 244 -11.07 23.78 7.14
C TYR A 244 -10.65 23.21 5.79
N ARG A 245 -11.09 23.78 4.67
CA ARG A 245 -10.69 23.32 3.33
C ARG A 245 -9.19 23.38 3.09
N GLU A 246 -8.54 24.40 3.60
CA GLU A 246 -7.10 24.53 3.49
C GLU A 246 -6.38 23.44 4.26
N LEU A 247 -6.84 23.13 5.48
CA LEU A 247 -6.31 22.02 6.27
C LEU A 247 -6.50 20.69 5.55
N GLU A 248 -7.70 20.42 5.02
CA GLU A 248 -7.97 19.19 4.26
C GLU A 248 -7.02 19.06 3.05
N ALA A 249 -6.82 20.14 2.30
CA ALA A 249 -5.90 20.13 1.16
C ALA A 249 -4.45 19.85 1.57
N VAL A 250 -4.00 20.42 2.70
CA VAL A 250 -2.66 20.15 3.23
C VAL A 250 -2.51 18.70 3.68
N LEU A 251 -3.52 18.13 4.36
CA LEU A 251 -3.50 16.73 4.78
C LEU A 251 -3.47 15.77 3.59
N MET A 252 -4.25 16.05 2.55
CA MET A 252 -4.24 15.24 1.32
C MET A 252 -2.90 15.33 0.58
N GLN A 253 -2.23 16.49 0.60
CA GLN A 253 -0.87 16.62 0.07
C GLN A 253 0.14 15.82 0.90
N LEU A 254 0.02 15.83 2.23
CA LEU A 254 0.84 15.00 3.10
C LEU A 254 0.65 13.52 2.81
N PHE A 255 -0.59 13.07 2.69
CA PHE A 255 -0.89 11.69 2.31
C PHE A 255 -0.20 11.31 0.99
N LYS A 256 -0.34 12.14 -0.06
CA LYS A 256 0.36 11.90 -1.33
C LYS A 256 1.88 11.83 -1.15
N MET A 257 2.44 12.72 -0.33
CA MET A 257 3.88 12.74 -0.05
C MET A 257 4.34 11.47 0.68
N GLU A 258 3.54 10.93 1.61
CA GLU A 258 3.81 9.64 2.25
C GLU A 258 3.78 8.49 1.25
N GLN A 259 2.73 8.42 0.43
CA GLN A 259 2.63 7.40 -0.60
C GLN A 259 3.83 7.42 -1.55
N ASP A 260 4.30 8.60 -1.95
CA ASP A 260 5.46 8.73 -2.84
C ASP A 260 6.79 8.42 -2.15
N SER A 261 6.89 8.66 -0.85
CA SER A 261 8.14 8.51 -0.13
C SER A 261 8.35 7.14 0.48
N PHE A 262 7.29 6.52 1.00
CA PHE A 262 7.41 5.33 1.84
C PHE A 262 6.77 4.08 1.27
N VAL A 263 5.83 4.20 0.33
CA VAL A 263 5.24 3.04 -0.34
C VAL A 263 6.12 2.63 -1.50
N ARG A 264 6.73 1.47 -1.41
CA ARG A 264 7.53 0.83 -2.46
C ARG A 264 6.93 -0.52 -2.81
N LEU A 265 7.37 -1.04 -3.95
CA LEU A 265 7.11 -2.40 -4.38
C LEU A 265 8.43 -3.14 -4.47
N ASP A 266 8.40 -4.42 -4.13
CA ASP A 266 9.47 -5.31 -4.51
C ASP A 266 9.17 -6.00 -5.85
N TRP A 267 10.12 -6.82 -6.32
CA TRP A 267 9.96 -7.59 -7.56
C TRP A 267 9.05 -8.82 -7.41
N HIS A 268 8.39 -8.97 -6.27
CA HIS A 268 7.47 -10.07 -5.92
C HIS A 268 6.05 -9.60 -5.63
N ASP A 269 5.72 -8.36 -6.06
CA ASP A 269 4.42 -7.71 -5.93
C ASP A 269 4.01 -7.38 -4.47
N GLU A 270 4.98 -7.35 -3.54
CA GLU A 270 4.73 -6.97 -2.15
C GLU A 270 4.89 -5.46 -1.95
N VAL A 271 3.98 -4.89 -1.18
CA VAL A 271 4.08 -3.51 -0.71
C VAL A 271 5.03 -3.46 0.49
N CYS A 272 6.06 -2.63 0.41
CA CYS A 272 7.13 -2.56 1.41
C CYS A 272 7.62 -1.13 1.62
N PHE A 273 8.40 -0.93 2.69
CA PHE A 273 9.18 0.30 2.87
C PHE A 273 10.48 0.26 2.05
N PRO A 274 11.07 1.43 1.74
CA PRO A 274 12.22 1.50 0.83
C PRO A 274 13.34 0.50 1.12
N GLN A 275 13.76 0.36 2.37
CA GLN A 275 14.89 -0.48 2.77
C GLN A 275 14.60 -1.99 2.78
N GLU A 276 13.34 -2.42 2.69
CA GLU A 276 12.98 -3.83 2.95
C GLU A 276 13.36 -4.75 1.80
N ALA A 277 13.09 -4.34 0.55
CA ALA A 277 13.44 -5.13 -0.64
C ALA A 277 14.96 -5.37 -0.71
N VAL A 278 15.76 -4.32 -0.55
CA VAL A 278 17.22 -4.40 -0.57
C VAL A 278 17.77 -5.22 0.59
N ARG A 279 17.20 -5.09 1.78
CA ARG A 279 17.59 -5.93 2.93
C ARG A 279 17.30 -7.41 2.70
N ARG A 280 16.19 -7.74 2.02
CA ARG A 280 15.88 -9.11 1.59
C ARG A 280 16.94 -9.62 0.61
N ASN A 281 17.25 -8.83 -0.42
CA ASN A 281 18.30 -9.16 -1.39
C ASN A 281 19.64 -9.43 -0.70
N LEU A 282 20.07 -8.58 0.22
CA LEU A 282 21.31 -8.75 0.98
C LEU A 282 21.37 -10.08 1.74
N LYS A 283 20.26 -10.50 2.37
CA LYS A 283 20.20 -11.82 3.03
C LYS A 283 20.38 -12.95 2.01
N LEU A 284 19.74 -12.86 0.86
CA LEU A 284 19.82 -13.87 -0.19
C LEU A 284 21.21 -13.92 -0.83
N VAL A 285 21.84 -12.78 -1.09
CA VAL A 285 23.22 -12.71 -1.60
C VAL A 285 24.18 -13.39 -0.64
N ARG A 286 24.09 -13.12 0.67
CA ARG A 286 24.92 -13.77 1.68
C ARG A 286 24.69 -15.26 1.74
N THR A 287 23.44 -15.70 1.66
CA THR A 287 23.11 -17.12 1.57
C THR A 287 23.76 -17.75 0.33
N ALA A 288 23.70 -17.09 -0.82
CA ALA A 288 24.34 -17.57 -2.06
C ALA A 288 25.86 -17.68 -1.92
N VAL A 289 26.51 -16.67 -1.30
CA VAL A 289 27.96 -16.68 -1.01
C VAL A 289 28.31 -17.85 -0.11
N GLU A 290 27.62 -18.03 1.02
CA GLU A 290 27.85 -19.15 1.95
C GLU A 290 27.66 -20.50 1.26
N CYS A 291 26.65 -20.65 0.41
CA CYS A 291 26.44 -21.87 -0.35
C CYS A 291 27.62 -22.17 -1.28
N LEU A 292 28.13 -21.20 -2.05
CA LEU A 292 29.25 -21.39 -2.95
C LEU A 292 30.57 -21.66 -2.20
N GLU A 293 30.81 -20.99 -1.08
CA GLU A 293 32.00 -21.24 -0.23
C GLU A 293 32.02 -22.68 0.32
N ASN A 294 30.86 -23.31 0.44
CA ASN A 294 30.70 -24.70 0.86
C ASN A 294 30.54 -25.70 -0.31
N GLY A 295 30.72 -25.27 -1.57
CA GLY A 295 30.60 -26.12 -2.75
C GLY A 295 29.17 -26.46 -3.16
N HIS A 296 28.17 -25.72 -2.66
CA HIS A 296 26.75 -26.01 -2.87
C HIS A 296 26.13 -25.11 -3.95
N GLY A 297 26.53 -25.26 -5.23
CA GLY A 297 26.07 -24.40 -6.33
C GLY A 297 24.54 -24.36 -6.54
N ARG A 298 23.83 -25.49 -6.31
CA ARG A 298 22.37 -25.52 -6.42
C ARG A 298 21.70 -24.65 -5.33
N CYS A 299 22.20 -24.71 -4.11
CA CYS A 299 21.72 -23.86 -3.01
C CYS A 299 21.93 -22.37 -3.33
N ALA A 300 23.06 -21.99 -3.93
CA ALA A 300 23.31 -20.63 -4.36
C ALA A 300 22.33 -20.16 -5.44
N LEU A 301 22.04 -21.00 -6.43
CA LEU A 301 21.03 -20.72 -7.44
C LEU A 301 19.64 -20.48 -6.83
N GLU A 302 19.21 -21.29 -5.88
CA GLU A 302 17.92 -21.12 -5.19
C GLU A 302 17.86 -19.77 -4.47
N ALA A 303 18.93 -19.35 -3.82
CA ALA A 303 19.00 -18.02 -3.19
C ALA A 303 18.96 -16.88 -4.24
N ILE A 304 19.68 -17.01 -5.35
CA ILE A 304 19.70 -16.02 -6.44
C ILE A 304 18.32 -15.87 -7.10
N TYR A 305 17.51 -16.91 -7.14
CA TYR A 305 16.13 -16.84 -7.64
C TYR A 305 15.26 -15.82 -6.92
N GLY A 306 15.47 -15.67 -5.62
CA GLY A 306 14.72 -14.75 -4.78
C GLY A 306 15.18 -13.30 -4.86
N ILE A 307 16.31 -13.01 -5.55
CA ILE A 307 16.81 -11.65 -5.70
C ILE A 307 16.12 -10.99 -6.90
N ASP A 308 15.35 -9.94 -6.64
CA ASP A 308 14.61 -9.20 -7.65
C ASP A 308 13.84 -10.13 -8.62
N ASN A 309 13.91 -9.88 -9.94
CA ASN A 309 13.28 -10.71 -10.95
C ASN A 309 14.17 -11.82 -11.53
N ASN A 310 15.31 -12.14 -10.90
CA ASN A 310 16.28 -13.09 -11.45
C ASN A 310 15.73 -14.52 -11.63
N ARG A 311 14.58 -14.86 -11.04
CA ARG A 311 13.84 -16.08 -11.38
C ARG A 311 13.54 -16.19 -12.88
N TYR A 312 13.37 -15.06 -13.58
CA TYR A 312 13.12 -15.05 -15.02
C TYR A 312 14.35 -15.42 -15.85
N ALA A 313 15.57 -15.28 -15.31
CA ALA A 313 16.79 -15.76 -15.94
C ALA A 313 16.84 -17.29 -16.15
N PHE A 314 15.96 -18.03 -15.49
CA PHE A 314 15.80 -19.46 -15.68
C PHE A 314 14.75 -19.81 -16.72
N GLN A 315 13.74 -18.98 -16.86
CA GLN A 315 12.56 -19.26 -17.67
C GLN A 315 12.67 -18.70 -19.09
N PHE A 316 13.43 -17.61 -19.24
CA PHE A 316 13.48 -16.84 -20.45
C PHE A 316 14.92 -16.64 -20.92
N ASP A 317 15.09 -16.31 -22.20
CA ASP A 317 16.36 -15.82 -22.74
C ASP A 317 16.68 -14.38 -22.26
N GLU A 318 17.87 -13.91 -22.58
CA GLU A 318 18.35 -12.61 -22.13
C GLU A 318 17.52 -11.45 -22.70
N GLU A 319 17.02 -11.58 -23.94
CA GLU A 319 16.23 -10.53 -24.57
C GLU A 319 14.91 -10.31 -23.83
N VAL A 320 14.21 -11.39 -23.51
CA VAL A 320 12.95 -11.36 -22.77
C VAL A 320 13.16 -10.92 -21.32
N PHE A 321 14.19 -11.44 -20.65
CA PHE A 321 14.54 -11.00 -19.29
C PHE A 321 14.81 -9.48 -19.25
N ARG A 322 15.59 -8.97 -20.21
CA ARG A 322 15.87 -7.54 -20.32
C ARG A 322 14.62 -6.72 -20.61
N HIS A 323 13.75 -7.22 -21.49
CA HIS A 323 12.49 -6.55 -21.80
C HIS A 323 11.63 -6.35 -20.55
N PHE A 324 11.43 -7.38 -19.73
CA PHE A 324 10.68 -7.26 -18.47
C PHE A 324 11.33 -6.29 -17.48
N THR A 325 12.65 -6.35 -17.38
CA THR A 325 13.39 -5.45 -16.48
C THR A 325 13.31 -3.99 -16.93
N ASP A 326 13.57 -3.74 -18.21
CA ASP A 326 13.54 -2.39 -18.79
C ASP A 326 12.14 -1.80 -18.76
N TYR A 327 11.11 -2.63 -18.90
CA TYR A 327 9.72 -2.19 -18.77
C TYR A 327 9.44 -1.53 -17.41
N VAL A 328 9.96 -2.10 -16.34
CA VAL A 328 9.77 -1.59 -14.96
C VAL A 328 10.73 -0.45 -14.63
N MET A 329 12.00 -0.58 -15.01
CA MET A 329 13.06 0.35 -14.59
C MET A 329 13.19 1.58 -15.49
N ASN A 330 12.96 1.43 -16.81
CA ASN A 330 13.18 2.47 -17.81
C ASN A 330 11.88 2.96 -18.42
N GLN A 331 11.04 3.56 -17.60
CA GLN A 331 9.72 4.03 -18.04
C GLN A 331 9.83 5.31 -18.87
N GLU A 332 9.38 5.22 -20.12
CA GLU A 332 9.34 6.36 -21.03
C GLU A 332 8.15 7.29 -20.72
N ALA A 333 8.33 8.59 -21.00
CA ALA A 333 7.24 9.55 -20.89
C ALA A 333 6.09 9.16 -21.85
N GLY A 334 4.88 9.11 -21.35
CA GLY A 334 3.68 8.74 -22.11
C GLY A 334 3.28 7.26 -22.01
N ARG A 335 4.08 6.42 -21.40
CA ARG A 335 3.64 5.07 -21.00
C ARG A 335 2.78 5.14 -19.75
N LEU A 336 1.96 4.12 -19.54
CA LEU A 336 1.30 3.91 -18.27
C LEU A 336 2.37 3.64 -17.21
N GLN A 337 2.37 4.44 -16.15
CA GLN A 337 3.45 4.46 -15.16
C GLN A 337 2.96 4.12 -13.75
N TRP A 338 2.10 3.13 -13.64
CA TRP A 338 1.53 2.70 -12.38
C TRP A 338 2.61 2.43 -11.31
N GLY A 339 3.63 1.64 -11.64
CA GLY A 339 4.73 1.31 -10.75
C GLY A 339 5.93 2.28 -10.78
N ALA A 340 5.84 3.41 -11.52
CA ALA A 340 6.97 4.31 -11.71
C ALA A 340 7.54 4.84 -10.39
N GLY A 341 8.82 4.61 -10.16
CA GLY A 341 9.53 5.02 -8.95
C GLY A 341 9.16 4.23 -7.69
N ARG A 342 8.38 3.15 -7.81
CA ARG A 342 8.05 2.27 -6.68
C ARG A 342 9.05 1.13 -6.53
N ILE A 343 9.63 0.65 -7.62
CA ILE A 343 10.78 -0.24 -7.63
C ILE A 343 11.98 0.60 -8.08
N VAL A 344 12.94 0.81 -7.18
CA VAL A 344 14.06 1.75 -7.42
C VAL A 344 15.39 1.06 -7.61
N HIS A 345 15.53 -0.18 -7.16
CA HIS A 345 16.75 -0.97 -7.25
C HIS A 345 16.51 -2.25 -8.04
N HIS A 346 17.53 -2.66 -8.79
CA HIS A 346 17.53 -3.92 -9.51
C HIS A 346 18.96 -4.43 -9.67
N GLU A 347 19.15 -5.70 -9.37
CA GLU A 347 20.43 -6.40 -9.60
C GLU A 347 20.26 -7.43 -10.71
N ASN A 348 20.91 -7.21 -11.84
CA ASN A 348 20.86 -8.13 -12.97
C ASN A 348 21.87 -9.26 -12.80
N LEU A 349 21.39 -10.45 -12.47
CA LEU A 349 22.20 -11.64 -12.27
C LEU A 349 22.01 -12.68 -13.40
N PHE A 350 21.47 -12.29 -14.55
CA PHE A 350 21.20 -13.20 -15.66
C PHE A 350 22.43 -14.06 -16.02
N HIS A 351 23.56 -13.41 -16.25
CA HIS A 351 24.80 -14.12 -16.63
C HIS A 351 25.32 -15.02 -15.51
N LEU A 352 25.23 -14.59 -14.25
CA LEU A 352 25.61 -15.42 -13.11
C LEU A 352 24.75 -16.69 -13.02
N VAL A 353 23.44 -16.56 -13.25
CA VAL A 353 22.53 -17.73 -13.31
C VAL A 353 22.96 -18.70 -14.40
N GLN A 354 23.28 -18.22 -15.61
CA GLN A 354 23.71 -19.06 -16.71
C GLN A 354 25.08 -19.74 -16.43
N LEU A 355 26.04 -19.02 -15.85
CA LEU A 355 27.32 -19.59 -15.44
C LEU A 355 27.15 -20.73 -14.43
N LEU A 356 26.40 -20.49 -13.37
CA LEU A 356 26.15 -21.52 -12.35
C LEU A 356 25.38 -22.73 -12.90
N LYS A 357 24.42 -22.52 -13.81
CA LYS A 357 23.74 -23.62 -14.48
C LYS A 357 24.70 -24.46 -15.28
N GLY A 358 25.57 -23.85 -16.09
CA GLY A 358 26.57 -24.56 -16.90
C GLY A 358 27.50 -25.38 -16.03
N LYS A 359 28.05 -24.81 -14.95
CA LYS A 359 28.93 -25.54 -14.01
C LYS A 359 28.26 -26.73 -13.34
N LEU A 360 26.98 -26.57 -12.96
CA LEU A 360 26.23 -27.67 -12.37
C LEU A 360 25.96 -28.82 -13.38
N GLU A 361 25.80 -28.52 -14.67
CA GLU A 361 25.68 -29.51 -15.73
C GLU A 361 27.00 -30.24 -16.01
N GLU A 362 28.14 -29.55 -15.87
CA GLU A 362 29.50 -30.06 -16.07
C GLU A 362 30.09 -30.71 -14.80
N GLU A 363 29.35 -30.68 -13.68
CA GLU A 363 29.83 -31.12 -12.35
C GLU A 363 31.13 -30.37 -11.92
N ASP A 364 31.27 -29.10 -12.34
CA ASP A 364 32.39 -28.22 -11.94
C ASP A 364 32.08 -27.53 -10.61
N GLU A 365 32.89 -27.75 -9.61
CA GLU A 365 32.76 -27.20 -8.24
C GLU A 365 33.67 -25.97 -7.99
N ASP A 366 34.40 -25.45 -9.01
CA ASP A 366 35.16 -24.21 -8.86
C ASP A 366 34.27 -22.98 -9.06
N PHE A 367 33.80 -22.38 -7.98
CA PHE A 367 32.96 -21.20 -7.97
C PHE A 367 33.71 -19.89 -7.69
N THR A 368 35.03 -19.84 -7.96
CA THR A 368 35.86 -18.66 -7.66
C THR A 368 35.38 -17.39 -8.36
N GLU A 369 34.98 -17.49 -9.63
CA GLU A 369 34.48 -16.35 -10.41
C GLU A 369 33.12 -15.87 -9.91
N GLU A 370 32.20 -16.79 -9.66
CA GLU A 370 30.85 -16.53 -9.17
C GLU A 370 30.86 -15.89 -7.79
N LEU A 371 31.75 -16.32 -6.91
CA LEU A 371 31.98 -15.69 -5.61
C LEU A 371 32.44 -14.24 -5.73
N LEU A 372 33.30 -13.93 -6.69
CA LEU A 372 33.73 -12.55 -6.92
C LEU A 372 32.58 -11.67 -7.42
N ILE A 373 31.72 -12.22 -8.26
CA ILE A 373 30.52 -11.51 -8.73
C ILE A 373 29.59 -11.24 -7.54
N LEU A 374 29.26 -12.26 -6.74
CA LEU A 374 28.34 -12.10 -5.61
C LEU A 374 28.87 -11.13 -4.54
N LYS A 375 30.16 -11.07 -4.29
CA LYS A 375 30.75 -10.08 -3.37
C LYS A 375 30.55 -8.64 -3.85
N ARG A 376 30.65 -8.40 -5.18
CA ARG A 376 30.32 -7.08 -5.74
C ARG A 376 28.83 -6.76 -5.62
N VAL A 377 28.00 -7.76 -5.85
CA VAL A 377 26.53 -7.62 -5.66
C VAL A 377 26.22 -7.25 -4.21
N GLU A 378 26.87 -7.89 -3.24
CA GLU A 378 26.71 -7.55 -1.82
C GLU A 378 27.10 -6.08 -1.54
N GLU A 379 28.24 -5.61 -2.09
CA GLU A 379 28.66 -4.22 -1.96
C GLU A 379 27.66 -3.25 -2.58
N ASN A 380 27.13 -3.54 -3.77
CA ASN A 380 26.12 -2.73 -4.44
C ASN A 380 24.82 -2.66 -3.62
N GLN A 381 24.32 -3.80 -3.19
CA GLN A 381 23.10 -3.88 -2.40
C GLN A 381 23.24 -3.19 -1.03
N LEU A 382 24.45 -3.25 -0.44
CA LEU A 382 24.73 -2.49 0.78
C LEU A 382 24.68 -0.98 0.53
N ALA A 383 25.25 -0.50 -0.59
CA ALA A 383 25.15 0.91 -0.95
C ALA A 383 23.70 1.35 -1.15
N CYS A 384 22.89 0.57 -1.86
CA CYS A 384 21.45 0.83 -2.01
C CYS A 384 20.72 0.89 -0.66
N TYR A 385 21.04 -0.01 0.27
CA TYR A 385 20.46 0.01 1.62
C TYR A 385 20.80 1.29 2.38
N LEU A 386 22.04 1.77 2.30
CA LEU A 386 22.47 3.02 2.92
C LEU A 386 21.74 4.23 2.31
N ASP A 387 21.63 4.25 1.00
CA ASP A 387 20.91 5.31 0.26
C ASP A 387 19.42 5.35 0.64
N ASP A 388 18.76 4.20 0.78
CA ASP A 388 17.36 4.11 1.19
C ASP A 388 17.15 4.65 2.62
N ILE A 389 18.04 4.32 3.56
CA ILE A 389 17.98 4.85 4.93
C ILE A 389 18.17 6.37 4.94
N GLU A 390 19.12 6.89 4.17
CA GLU A 390 19.34 8.34 4.05
C GLU A 390 18.15 9.05 3.38
N TYR A 391 17.61 8.46 2.32
CA TYR A 391 16.41 8.94 1.64
C TYR A 391 15.23 9.07 2.62
N MET A 392 14.96 8.02 3.41
CA MET A 392 13.89 8.04 4.40
C MET A 392 14.10 9.08 5.49
N ASN A 393 15.33 9.25 5.98
CA ASN A 393 15.64 10.32 6.95
C ASN A 393 15.22 11.69 6.41
N HIS A 394 15.61 12.02 5.19
CA HIS A 394 15.26 13.29 4.55
C HIS A 394 13.75 13.44 4.31
N ALA A 395 13.08 12.35 3.89
CA ALA A 395 11.64 12.37 3.67
C ALA A 395 10.87 12.63 4.97
N ILE A 396 11.25 11.96 6.06
CA ILE A 396 10.60 12.13 7.37
C ILE A 396 10.86 13.53 7.94
N GLU A 397 12.06 14.08 7.80
CA GLU A 397 12.34 15.46 8.23
C GLU A 397 11.41 16.48 7.56
N LYS A 398 11.14 16.32 6.27
CA LYS A 398 10.16 17.15 5.53
C LYS A 398 8.74 16.96 6.06
N MET A 399 8.37 15.71 6.36
CA MET A 399 7.05 15.41 6.95
C MET A 399 6.91 16.04 8.34
N ILE A 400 7.91 15.90 9.20
CA ILE A 400 7.94 16.52 10.53
C ILE A 400 7.73 18.02 10.44
N GLN A 401 8.41 18.69 9.51
CA GLN A 401 8.24 20.13 9.31
C GLN A 401 6.78 20.47 8.98
N LYS A 402 6.16 19.75 8.05
CA LYS A 402 4.76 19.96 7.66
C LYS A 402 3.78 19.67 8.81
N LEU A 403 3.99 18.59 9.53
CA LEU A 403 3.16 18.25 10.69
C LEU A 403 3.28 19.30 11.81
N LYS A 404 4.46 19.91 12.03
CA LYS A 404 4.65 21.04 12.95
C LYS A 404 3.87 22.27 12.48
N GLU A 405 3.97 22.64 11.21
CA GLU A 405 3.22 23.77 10.63
C GLU A 405 1.70 23.62 10.89
N ILE A 406 1.16 22.38 10.78
CA ILE A 406 -0.25 22.11 11.07
C ILE A 406 -0.56 22.27 12.57
N THR A 407 0.24 21.67 13.43
CA THR A 407 -0.02 21.69 14.88
C THR A 407 0.13 23.09 15.50
N GLU A 408 0.95 23.96 14.91
CA GLU A 408 1.21 25.33 15.36
C GLU A 408 0.22 26.35 14.78
N ASN A 409 -0.52 26.01 13.73
CA ASN A 409 -1.44 26.92 13.09
C ASN A 409 -2.69 27.20 13.96
N GLU A 410 -2.78 28.38 14.55
CA GLU A 410 -3.87 28.78 15.42
C GLU A 410 -5.24 28.82 14.71
N SER A 411 -5.29 29.07 13.40
CA SER A 411 -6.55 29.15 12.64
C SER A 411 -7.28 27.80 12.55
N TRP A 412 -6.56 26.70 12.74
CA TRP A 412 -7.12 25.33 12.68
C TRP A 412 -7.38 24.74 14.07
N LYS A 413 -7.04 25.45 15.15
CA LYS A 413 -7.32 24.99 16.50
C LYS A 413 -8.80 25.16 16.83
N VAL A 414 -9.38 24.12 17.39
CA VAL A 414 -10.71 24.20 17.98
C VAL A 414 -10.56 24.92 19.33
N THR A 415 -11.10 26.13 19.43
CA THR A 415 -11.26 26.77 20.73
C THR A 415 -12.35 26.02 21.50
N ASP A 416 -11.98 25.40 22.60
CA ASP A 416 -12.96 24.87 23.53
C ASP A 416 -13.83 26.04 23.99
N CYS A 417 -15.10 26.04 23.59
CA CYS A 417 -16.07 26.93 24.22
C CYS A 417 -16.26 26.42 25.66
N THR A 418 -15.32 26.78 26.52
CA THR A 418 -15.55 26.75 27.96
C THR A 418 -16.29 28.03 28.29
N GLU A 419 -17.62 27.96 28.33
CA GLU A 419 -18.45 28.66 29.34
C GLU A 419 -19.90 28.21 29.21
#